data_ad654d55b0d84d67b7eff1302c772246
#
_entry.id   ad654d55b0d84d67b7eff1302c772246
#
_cell.length_a   1.000
_cell.length_b   1.000
_cell.length_c   1.000
_cell.angle_alpha   90.00
_cell.angle_beta   90.00
_cell.angle_gamma   90.00
#
_symmetry.space_group_name_H-M   'P 1'
#
loop_
_entity.id
_entity.type
_entity.pdbx_description
1 polymer ?
#
loop_
_entity_poly.entity_id
_entity_poly.type
_entity_poly.pdbx_seq_one_letter_code
_entity_poly.pdbx_strand_id
1 'polypeptide(L)'
;AESLGCGPAIFLKASPNIQIDRMILSGPEYLDFGVLNRLILKVMPQKQYRTAHEKYMPAWALRFMGQTEQGMQTMLRRIPDHISLESVRATWEAGLYLYRTDFLVQSDAKVACWYGEKEGHMKKAIQRLRTAYPSLIVRCFPGFGHGEIINHPALLVSEMERFWLL
;
A
#
# COMPACT_ATOMS: atom_id res chain seq x y z
N ALA A 1 0.75 8.32 -3.34
CA ALA A 1 1.39 7.41 -2.37
C ALA A 1 1.14 5.98 -2.75
N GLU A 2 2.01 5.07 -2.35
CA GLU A 2 1.91 3.65 -2.69
C GLU A 2 2.18 2.76 -1.49
N SER A 3 1.47 1.61 -1.43
CA SER A 3 1.67 0.55 -0.43
C SER A 3 1.67 1.12 0.99
N LEU A 4 2.68 0.80 1.79
CA LEU A 4 2.88 1.36 3.13
C LEU A 4 2.94 2.90 3.16
N GLY A 5 3.39 3.56 2.07
CA GLY A 5 3.39 5.02 1.96
C GLY A 5 1.99 5.66 1.97
N CYS A 6 0.94 4.87 1.72
CA CYS A 6 -0.44 5.35 1.80
C CYS A 6 -0.84 5.74 3.23
N GLY A 7 -0.33 5.05 4.24
CA GLY A 7 -0.56 5.39 5.64
C GLY A 7 -0.08 6.80 6.00
N PRO A 8 1.22 7.12 5.82
CA PRO A 8 1.73 8.48 5.99
C PRO A 8 0.97 9.55 5.20
N ALA A 9 0.56 9.25 3.96
CA ALA A 9 -0.22 10.21 3.16
C ALA A 9 -1.60 10.50 3.78
N ILE A 10 -2.28 9.49 4.29
CA ILE A 10 -3.55 9.64 5.02
C ILE A 10 -3.33 10.45 6.30
N PHE A 11 -2.26 10.16 7.04
CA PHE A 11 -1.90 10.89 8.25
C PHE A 11 -1.61 12.37 7.96
N LEU A 12 -0.84 12.67 6.92
CA LEU A 12 -0.57 14.03 6.48
C LEU A 12 -1.85 14.76 6.10
N LYS A 13 -2.79 14.08 5.42
CA LYS A 13 -4.09 14.67 5.09
C LYS A 13 -4.93 15.00 6.33
N ALA A 14 -4.79 14.24 7.40
CA ALA A 14 -5.46 14.53 8.67
C ALA A 14 -4.82 15.69 9.46
N SER A 15 -3.63 16.14 9.07
CA SER A 15 -2.93 17.25 9.73
C SER A 15 -3.61 18.58 9.41
N PRO A 16 -3.96 19.41 10.41
CA PRO A 16 -4.64 20.68 10.19
C PRO A 16 -3.78 21.73 9.45
N ASN A 17 -2.47 21.54 9.45
CA ASN A 17 -1.50 22.46 8.84
C ASN A 17 -1.13 22.08 7.40
N ILE A 18 -1.68 21.00 6.86
CA ILE A 18 -1.35 20.50 5.52
C ILE A 18 -2.63 20.41 4.69
N GLN A 19 -2.68 21.22 3.64
CA GLN A 19 -3.76 21.15 2.67
C GLN A 19 -3.40 20.18 1.56
N ILE A 20 -4.23 19.13 1.39
CA ILE A 20 -4.14 18.17 0.29
C ILE A 20 -5.50 18.15 -0.40
N ASP A 21 -5.56 18.69 -1.61
CA ASP A 21 -6.79 18.77 -2.39
C ASP A 21 -7.06 17.47 -3.16
N ARG A 22 -6.00 16.79 -3.56
CA ARG A 22 -6.07 15.55 -4.35
C ARG A 22 -5.06 14.52 -3.86
N MET A 23 -5.47 13.26 -3.78
CA MET A 23 -4.61 12.19 -3.31
C MET A 23 -4.88 10.88 -4.08
N ILE A 24 -3.82 10.23 -4.55
CA ILE A 24 -3.88 8.88 -5.10
C ILE A 24 -3.21 7.92 -4.10
N LEU A 25 -3.96 6.91 -3.67
CA LEU A 25 -3.51 5.82 -2.82
C LEU A 25 -3.42 4.56 -3.68
N SER A 26 -2.22 4.12 -4.01
CA SER A 26 -1.97 2.94 -4.83
C SER A 26 -1.66 1.73 -3.95
N GLY A 27 -2.47 0.67 -4.03
CA GLY A 27 -2.32 -0.52 -3.21
C GLY A 27 -2.23 -0.24 -1.71
N PRO A 28 -3.16 0.53 -1.11
CA PRO A 28 -3.10 0.79 0.32
C PRO A 28 -3.24 -0.52 1.10
N GLU A 29 -2.18 -0.91 1.79
CA GLU A 29 -2.19 -2.14 2.58
C GLU A 29 -3.07 -1.97 3.82
N TYR A 30 -4.02 -2.89 3.99
CA TYR A 30 -4.81 -3.02 5.20
C TYR A 30 -4.25 -4.15 6.05
N LEU A 31 -3.41 -3.79 7.02
CA LEU A 31 -2.66 -4.74 7.83
C LEU A 31 -3.36 -5.09 9.17
N ASP A 32 -4.66 -4.86 9.30
CA ASP A 32 -5.38 -5.24 10.50
C ASP A 32 -5.87 -6.69 10.44
N PHE A 33 -5.22 -7.55 11.18
CA PHE A 33 -5.54 -8.97 11.34
C PHE A 33 -6.26 -9.26 12.67
N GLY A 34 -6.77 -8.24 13.35
CA GLY A 34 -7.48 -8.38 14.60
C GLY A 34 -6.62 -9.00 15.71
N VAL A 35 -7.11 -10.05 16.34
CA VAL A 35 -6.41 -10.74 17.46
C VAL A 35 -5.06 -11.35 17.05
N LEU A 36 -4.84 -11.58 15.76
CA LEU A 36 -3.59 -12.13 15.23
C LEU A 36 -2.48 -11.10 15.06
N ASN A 37 -2.77 -9.80 15.23
CA ASN A 37 -1.77 -8.73 15.04
C ASN A 37 -0.47 -8.97 15.81
N ARG A 38 -0.56 -9.42 17.07
CA ARG A 38 0.62 -9.71 17.90
C ARG A 38 1.48 -10.85 17.33
N LEU A 39 0.85 -11.89 16.79
CA LEU A 39 1.57 -13.00 16.19
C LEU A 39 2.22 -12.59 14.87
N ILE A 40 1.50 -11.83 14.07
CA ILE A 40 1.99 -11.31 12.78
C ILE A 40 3.19 -10.40 12.98
N LEU A 41 3.15 -9.48 13.95
CA LEU A 41 4.31 -8.63 14.29
C LEU A 41 5.53 -9.42 14.78
N LYS A 42 5.32 -10.60 15.35
CA LYS A 42 6.43 -11.49 15.73
C LYS A 42 7.11 -12.18 14.53
N VAL A 43 6.31 -12.60 13.55
CA VAL A 43 6.75 -13.52 12.50
C VAL A 43 7.07 -12.80 11.20
N MET A 44 6.20 -11.87 10.78
CA MET A 44 6.30 -11.27 9.44
C MET A 44 7.50 -10.35 9.25
N PRO A 45 7.90 -9.50 10.23
CA PRO A 45 9.10 -8.69 10.09
C PRO A 45 10.37 -9.52 9.83
N GLN A 46 10.51 -10.65 10.53
CA GLN A 46 11.67 -11.54 10.32
C GLN A 46 11.65 -12.19 8.94
N LYS A 47 10.46 -12.64 8.47
CA LYS A 47 10.31 -13.21 7.13
C LYS A 47 10.64 -12.17 6.05
N GLN A 48 10.13 -10.95 6.19
CA GLN A 48 10.38 -9.88 5.24
C GLN A 48 11.85 -9.45 5.25
N TYR A 49 12.47 -9.35 6.42
CA TYR A 49 13.90 -9.07 6.56
C TYR A 49 14.74 -10.12 5.82
N ARG A 50 14.45 -11.42 6.02
CA ARG A 50 15.12 -12.50 5.31
C ARG A 50 14.91 -12.39 3.80
N THR A 51 13.68 -12.19 3.34
CA THR A 51 13.35 -11.98 1.92
C THR A 51 14.14 -10.82 1.31
N ALA A 52 14.29 -9.72 2.05
CA ALA A 52 15.05 -8.56 1.60
C ALA A 52 16.54 -8.86 1.43
N HIS A 53 17.15 -9.61 2.38
CA HIS A 53 18.55 -10.00 2.32
C HIS A 53 18.84 -11.09 1.29
N GLU A 54 18.02 -12.12 1.25
CA GLU A 54 18.15 -13.22 0.30
C GLU A 54 17.76 -12.82 -1.13
N LYS A 55 17.14 -11.64 -1.30
CA LYS A 55 16.57 -11.16 -2.59
C LYS A 55 15.68 -12.22 -3.25
N TYR A 56 14.97 -12.99 -2.41
CA TYR A 56 14.14 -14.10 -2.84
C TYR A 56 12.81 -14.13 -2.11
N MET A 57 11.73 -14.38 -2.85
CA MET A 57 10.41 -14.63 -2.31
C MET A 57 9.82 -15.89 -2.97
N PRO A 58 9.30 -16.84 -2.19
CA PRO A 58 8.72 -18.06 -2.75
C PRO A 58 7.42 -17.77 -3.54
N ALA A 59 7.16 -18.54 -4.58
CA ALA A 59 6.05 -18.34 -5.50
C ALA A 59 4.67 -18.27 -4.82
N TRP A 60 4.45 -19.05 -3.74
CA TRP A 60 3.19 -18.99 -2.99
C TRP A 60 2.97 -17.62 -2.31
N ALA A 61 4.04 -17.01 -1.79
CA ALA A 61 3.97 -15.68 -1.17
C ALA A 61 3.71 -14.59 -2.22
N LEU A 62 4.33 -14.71 -3.40
CA LEU A 62 4.06 -13.83 -4.54
C LEU A 62 2.57 -13.85 -4.91
N ARG A 63 2.00 -15.04 -5.03
CA ARG A 63 0.57 -15.19 -5.34
C ARG A 63 -0.33 -14.59 -4.27
N PHE A 64 0.01 -14.81 -3.00
CA PHE A 64 -0.74 -14.24 -1.87
C PHE A 64 -0.73 -12.71 -1.87
N MET A 65 0.40 -12.11 -2.23
CA MET A 65 0.55 -10.65 -2.33
C MET A 65 0.04 -10.07 -3.66
N GLY A 66 -0.42 -10.92 -4.59
CA GLY A 66 -0.81 -10.47 -5.93
C GLY A 66 0.36 -9.94 -6.77
N GLN A 67 1.60 -10.38 -6.45
CA GLN A 67 2.80 -9.93 -7.14
C GLN A 67 3.15 -10.84 -8.33
N THR A 68 3.67 -10.23 -9.40
CA THR A 68 4.33 -10.98 -10.47
C THR A 68 5.79 -11.25 -10.08
N GLU A 69 6.37 -12.33 -10.61
CA GLU A 69 7.78 -12.65 -10.35
C GLU A 69 8.70 -11.52 -10.81
N GLN A 70 8.46 -10.95 -11.99
CA GLN A 70 9.24 -9.84 -12.53
C GLN A 70 9.11 -8.59 -11.66
N GLY A 71 7.90 -8.22 -11.24
CA GLY A 71 7.66 -7.06 -10.36
C GLY A 71 8.39 -7.21 -9.03
N MET A 72 8.31 -8.40 -8.42
CA MET A 72 9.00 -8.68 -7.16
C MET A 72 10.52 -8.65 -7.31
N GLN A 73 11.09 -9.26 -8.34
CA GLN A 73 12.53 -9.22 -8.58
C GLN A 73 13.04 -7.78 -8.75
N THR A 74 12.29 -6.94 -9.46
CA THR A 74 12.61 -5.52 -9.60
C THR A 74 12.59 -4.79 -8.26
N MET A 75 11.59 -5.06 -7.43
CA MET A 75 11.46 -4.47 -6.10
C MET A 75 12.60 -4.93 -5.18
N LEU A 76 12.87 -6.23 -5.12
CA LEU A 76 13.91 -6.79 -4.25
C LEU A 76 15.31 -6.25 -4.58
N ARG A 77 15.62 -6.03 -5.86
CA ARG A 77 16.90 -5.42 -6.29
C ARG A 77 17.07 -3.99 -5.80
N ARG A 78 15.96 -3.27 -5.59
CA ARG A 78 15.98 -1.87 -5.11
C ARG A 78 16.08 -1.76 -3.59
N ILE A 79 15.83 -2.84 -2.85
CA ILE A 79 15.97 -2.82 -1.39
C ILE A 79 17.44 -2.66 -1.03
N PRO A 80 17.81 -1.65 -0.21
CA PRO A 80 19.18 -1.48 0.23
C PRO A 80 19.72 -2.69 1.01
N ASP A 81 20.99 -3.02 0.85
CA ASP A 81 21.60 -4.17 1.52
C ASP A 81 21.80 -3.94 3.03
N HIS A 82 21.74 -2.67 3.48
CA HIS A 82 21.89 -2.29 4.88
C HIS A 82 20.56 -2.15 5.65
N ILE A 83 19.45 -2.66 5.11
CA ILE A 83 18.17 -2.66 5.85
C ILE A 83 18.31 -3.47 7.15
N SER A 84 17.82 -2.94 8.27
CA SER A 84 17.87 -3.64 9.55
C SER A 84 16.52 -4.32 9.88
N LEU A 85 16.58 -5.37 10.69
CA LEU A 85 15.36 -6.01 11.20
C LEU A 85 14.50 -5.03 12.02
N GLU A 86 15.13 -4.11 12.73
CA GLU A 86 14.45 -3.07 13.48
C GLU A 86 13.64 -2.15 12.57
N SER A 87 14.24 -1.67 11.47
CA SER A 87 13.54 -0.85 10.47
C SER A 87 12.34 -1.58 9.88
N VAL A 88 12.50 -2.86 9.54
CA VAL A 88 11.40 -3.67 9.00
C VAL A 88 10.29 -3.82 10.04
N ARG A 89 10.63 -4.07 11.32
CA ARG A 89 9.64 -4.17 12.40
C ARG A 89 8.89 -2.86 12.62
N ALA A 90 9.60 -1.74 12.69
CA ALA A 90 9.01 -0.42 12.82
C ALA A 90 8.04 -0.11 11.67
N THR A 91 8.37 -0.54 10.44
CA THR A 91 7.48 -0.40 9.27
C THR A 91 6.18 -1.18 9.45
N TRP A 92 6.25 -2.43 9.94
CA TRP A 92 5.06 -3.24 10.23
C TRP A 92 4.20 -2.64 11.35
N GLU A 93 4.82 -2.17 12.42
CA GLU A 93 4.15 -1.51 13.54
C GLU A 93 3.46 -0.22 13.08
N ALA A 94 4.15 0.60 12.28
CA ALA A 94 3.58 1.80 11.70
C ALA A 94 2.40 1.49 10.76
N GLY A 95 2.49 0.45 9.93
CA GLY A 95 1.41 0.00 9.05
C GLY A 95 0.15 -0.38 9.83
N LEU A 96 0.29 -1.17 10.91
CA LEU A 96 -0.82 -1.53 11.78
C LEU A 96 -1.43 -0.33 12.51
N TYR A 97 -0.60 0.64 12.90
CA TYR A 97 -1.03 1.85 13.58
C TYR A 97 -1.76 2.81 12.65
N LEU A 98 -1.22 3.05 11.46
CA LEU A 98 -1.72 4.05 10.51
C LEU A 98 -3.09 3.69 9.91
N TYR A 99 -3.47 2.43 9.89
CA TYR A 99 -4.78 1.98 9.42
C TYR A 99 -5.87 1.93 10.51
N ARG A 100 -5.59 2.45 11.70
CA ARG A 100 -6.64 2.65 12.70
C ARG A 100 -7.63 3.71 12.26
N THR A 101 -8.88 3.57 12.70
CA THR A 101 -10.00 4.47 12.38
C THR A 101 -9.74 5.93 12.73
N ASP A 102 -8.93 6.16 13.74
CA ASP A 102 -8.70 7.48 14.34
C ASP A 102 -7.96 8.46 13.38
N PHE A 103 -7.31 7.93 12.34
CA PHE A 103 -6.61 8.75 11.32
C PHE A 103 -7.40 8.95 10.03
N LEU A 104 -8.52 8.25 9.87
CA LEU A 104 -9.40 8.44 8.73
C LEU A 104 -10.36 9.60 9.02
N VAL A 105 -9.92 10.81 8.75
CA VAL A 105 -10.74 12.02 8.90
C VAL A 105 -11.53 12.25 7.62
N GLN A 106 -12.83 12.53 7.75
CA GLN A 106 -13.65 12.95 6.61
C GLN A 106 -13.07 14.23 5.99
N SER A 107 -13.04 14.26 4.67
CA SER A 107 -12.43 15.35 3.93
C SER A 107 -13.05 15.48 2.55
N ASP A 108 -13.16 16.73 2.07
CA ASP A 108 -13.60 17.07 0.72
C ASP A 108 -12.52 16.86 -0.35
N ALA A 109 -11.32 16.39 0.04
CA ALA A 109 -10.27 16.08 -0.91
C ALA A 109 -10.74 15.02 -1.91
N LYS A 110 -10.37 15.20 -3.18
CA LYS A 110 -10.53 14.13 -4.17
C LYS A 110 -9.52 13.03 -3.90
N VAL A 111 -10.01 11.85 -3.55
CA VAL A 111 -9.18 10.69 -3.25
C VAL A 111 -9.45 9.59 -4.26
N ALA A 112 -8.39 9.03 -4.83
CA ALA A 112 -8.44 7.82 -5.64
C ALA A 112 -7.74 6.66 -4.93
N CYS A 113 -8.34 5.47 -5.01
CA CYS A 113 -7.74 4.21 -4.61
C CYS A 113 -7.46 3.38 -5.86
N TRP A 114 -6.18 3.14 -6.15
CA TRP A 114 -5.72 2.35 -7.26
C TRP A 114 -5.21 1.00 -6.78
N TYR A 115 -5.48 -0.06 -7.54
CA TYR A 115 -5.01 -1.39 -7.17
C TYR A 115 -4.95 -2.33 -8.38
N GLY A 116 -4.13 -3.35 -8.30
CA GLY A 116 -4.09 -4.43 -9.28
C GLY A 116 -5.18 -5.48 -9.04
N GLU A 117 -5.73 -6.04 -10.10
CA GLU A 117 -6.80 -7.06 -10.04
C GLU A 117 -6.42 -8.26 -9.13
N LYS A 118 -5.12 -8.61 -9.07
CA LYS A 118 -4.61 -9.72 -8.26
C LYS A 118 -4.57 -9.43 -6.75
N GLU A 119 -4.83 -8.19 -6.34
CA GLU A 119 -4.85 -7.79 -4.92
C GLU A 119 -6.21 -8.09 -4.27
N GLY A 120 -6.53 -9.35 -4.04
CA GLY A 120 -7.84 -9.79 -3.53
C GLY A 120 -8.24 -9.20 -2.16
N HIS A 121 -7.28 -8.71 -1.38
CA HIS A 121 -7.52 -8.09 -0.07
C HIS A 121 -8.03 -6.65 -0.15
N MET A 122 -7.94 -6.00 -1.31
CA MET A 122 -8.28 -4.58 -1.48
C MET A 122 -9.74 -4.23 -1.19
N LYS A 123 -10.66 -5.20 -1.27
CA LYS A 123 -12.09 -4.97 -0.95
C LYS A 123 -12.28 -4.36 0.45
N LYS A 124 -11.56 -4.85 1.46
CA LYS A 124 -11.62 -4.33 2.83
C LYS A 124 -11.03 -2.92 2.94
N ALA A 125 -9.89 -2.67 2.30
CA ALA A 125 -9.27 -1.35 2.27
C ALA A 125 -10.19 -0.31 1.62
N ILE A 126 -10.79 -0.63 0.47
CA ILE A 126 -11.74 0.24 -0.24
C ILE A 126 -12.96 0.55 0.63
N GLN A 127 -13.53 -0.47 1.26
CA GLN A 127 -14.69 -0.30 2.14
C GLN A 127 -14.39 0.69 3.27
N ARG A 128 -13.21 0.56 3.89
CA ARG A 128 -12.77 1.44 4.95
C ARG A 128 -12.47 2.86 4.47
N LEU A 129 -11.79 3.00 3.34
CA LEU A 129 -11.53 4.31 2.76
C LEU A 129 -12.82 5.06 2.40
N ARG A 130 -13.87 4.36 1.97
CA ARG A 130 -15.18 4.96 1.68
C ARG A 130 -15.88 5.54 2.89
N THR A 131 -15.58 5.08 4.10
CA THR A 131 -16.14 5.69 5.32
C THR A 131 -15.58 7.10 5.57
N ALA A 132 -14.33 7.34 5.19
CA ALA A 132 -13.68 8.65 5.32
C ALA A 132 -13.80 9.50 4.06
N TYR A 133 -13.85 8.86 2.90
CA TYR A 133 -13.92 9.50 1.58
C TYR A 133 -15.13 8.96 0.80
N PRO A 134 -16.35 9.47 1.03
CA PRO A 134 -17.56 8.96 0.38
C PRO A 134 -17.51 9.02 -1.15
N SER A 135 -16.81 10.02 -1.71
CA SER A 135 -16.59 10.22 -3.15
C SER A 135 -15.34 9.49 -3.68
N LEU A 136 -14.83 8.48 -2.98
CA LEU A 136 -13.64 7.72 -3.36
C LEU A 136 -13.73 7.18 -4.78
N ILE A 137 -12.79 7.58 -5.63
CA ILE A 137 -12.63 7.06 -6.99
C ILE A 137 -11.82 5.77 -6.91
N VAL A 138 -12.39 4.66 -7.40
CA VAL A 138 -11.72 3.36 -7.37
C VAL A 138 -11.28 2.97 -8.78
N ARG A 139 -10.00 2.64 -8.94
CA ARG A 139 -9.42 2.18 -10.20
C ARG A 139 -8.74 0.83 -10.02
N CYS A 140 -9.27 -0.18 -10.70
CA CYS A 140 -8.66 -1.50 -10.80
C CYS A 140 -7.87 -1.62 -12.11
N PHE A 141 -6.65 -2.14 -12.06
CA PHE A 141 -5.81 -2.42 -13.22
C PHE A 141 -5.84 -3.92 -13.54
N PRO A 142 -6.48 -4.31 -14.66
CA PRO A 142 -6.62 -5.72 -15.04
C PRO A 142 -5.25 -6.41 -15.21
N GLY A 143 -5.12 -7.61 -14.66
CA GLY A 143 -3.91 -8.42 -14.75
C GLY A 143 -2.74 -7.96 -13.89
N PHE A 144 -2.83 -6.80 -13.21
CA PHE A 144 -1.76 -6.28 -12.38
C PHE A 144 -1.79 -6.88 -10.97
N GLY A 145 -0.60 -6.96 -10.38
CA GLY A 145 -0.39 -7.24 -8.96
C GLY A 145 -0.14 -5.95 -8.17
N HIS A 146 0.26 -6.13 -6.91
CA HIS A 146 0.52 -5.03 -5.98
C HIS A 146 1.66 -4.13 -6.48
N GLY A 147 1.39 -2.84 -6.62
CA GLY A 147 2.38 -1.85 -7.06
C GLY A 147 2.87 -1.99 -8.51
N GLU A 148 2.34 -2.93 -9.29
CA GLU A 148 2.82 -3.22 -10.64
C GLU A 148 2.68 -2.03 -11.59
N ILE A 149 1.74 -1.13 -11.35
CA ILE A 149 1.55 0.10 -12.17
C ILE A 149 2.82 0.95 -12.27
N ILE A 150 3.70 0.92 -11.26
CA ILE A 150 4.97 1.67 -11.28
C ILE A 150 5.91 1.18 -12.38
N ASN A 151 5.79 -0.08 -12.76
CA ASN A 151 6.58 -0.66 -13.84
C ASN A 151 6.06 -0.28 -15.24
N HIS A 152 4.95 0.47 -15.30
CA HIS A 152 4.30 0.94 -16.53
C HIS A 152 4.20 2.47 -16.52
N PRO A 153 5.32 3.22 -16.66
CA PRO A 153 5.36 4.65 -16.43
C PRO A 153 4.43 5.45 -17.35
N ALA A 154 4.28 5.06 -18.61
CA ALA A 154 3.37 5.74 -19.52
C ALA A 154 1.90 5.61 -19.09
N LEU A 155 1.48 4.42 -18.65
CA LEU A 155 0.14 4.20 -18.11
C LEU A 155 -0.05 4.95 -16.78
N LEU A 156 0.95 4.89 -15.88
CA LEU A 156 0.92 5.60 -14.61
C LEU A 156 0.67 7.11 -14.82
N VAL A 157 1.46 7.75 -15.69
CA VAL A 157 1.33 9.18 -16.00
C VAL A 157 -0.05 9.48 -16.60
N SER A 158 -0.48 8.71 -17.60
CA SER A 158 -1.80 8.90 -18.22
C SER A 158 -2.97 8.80 -17.23
N GLU A 159 -2.93 7.83 -16.30
CA GLU A 159 -3.97 7.69 -15.27
C GLU A 159 -3.88 8.80 -14.21
N MET A 160 -2.68 9.28 -13.89
CA MET A 160 -2.51 10.45 -13.03
C MET A 160 -3.11 11.71 -13.69
N GLU A 161 -2.79 11.99 -14.93
CA GLU A 161 -3.34 13.12 -15.69
C GLU A 161 -4.87 13.07 -15.74
N ARG A 162 -5.43 11.90 -16.03
CA ARG A 162 -6.88 11.68 -16.02
C ARG A 162 -7.48 12.02 -14.66
N PHE A 163 -6.86 11.60 -13.57
CA PHE A 163 -7.34 11.91 -12.22
C PHE A 163 -7.23 13.42 -11.90
N TRP A 164 -6.18 14.09 -12.40
CA TRP A 164 -6.01 15.54 -12.18
C TRP A 164 -6.97 16.40 -13.00
N LEU A 165 -7.52 15.87 -14.09
CA LEU A 165 -8.52 16.59 -14.91
C LEU A 165 -9.96 16.42 -14.39
N LEU A 166 -10.21 15.49 -13.48
CA LEU A 166 -11.49 15.32 -12.80
C LEU A 166 -11.69 16.39 -11.71
#